data_472c493dd0c10adbaeb3ea25d5bc4886
#
_entry.id   472c493dd0c10adbaeb3ea25d5bc4886
#
_cell.length_a   1.000
_cell.length_b   1.000
_cell.length_c   1.000
_cell.angle_alpha   90.00
_cell.angle_beta   90.00
_cell.angle_gamma   90.00
#
_symmetry.space_group_name_H-M   'P 1'
#
loop_
_entity.id
_entity.type
_entity.pdbx_description
1 polymer ?
#
loop_
_entity_poly.entity_id
_entity_poly.type
_entity_poly.pdbx_seq_one_letter_code
_entity_poly.pdbx_strand_id
1 'polypeptide(L)'
;MAKKILVVDDDELVLIAIQELLSPLGFSVTTSPNGPEALEKISGEQFDLIILDVIMPEMNGFEVCQKIRQINSYAETPIMMLTAKSGEEDKQRGVEVGANLYLPKPIAPKRLIALVEEAIK
;
A
#
# COMPACT_ATOMS: atom_id res chain seq x y z
N MET A 1 -13.91 15.57 -3.71
CA MET A 1 -12.58 15.38 -4.28
C MET A 1 -12.18 13.91 -4.26
N ALA A 2 -11.44 13.48 -5.26
CA ALA A 2 -11.02 12.09 -5.33
C ALA A 2 -10.06 11.74 -4.20
N LYS A 3 -10.25 10.59 -3.59
CA LYS A 3 -9.30 10.05 -2.62
C LYS A 3 -8.06 9.56 -3.35
N LYS A 4 -6.90 9.79 -2.76
CA LYS A 4 -5.60 9.49 -3.37
C LYS A 4 -5.01 8.22 -2.79
N ILE A 5 -4.67 7.28 -3.66
CA ILE A 5 -4.13 5.98 -3.27
C ILE A 5 -2.74 5.82 -3.89
N LEU A 6 -1.76 5.46 -3.07
CA LEU A 6 -0.43 5.09 -3.55
C LEU A 6 -0.32 3.57 -3.54
N VAL A 7 0.09 2.98 -4.65
CA VAL A 7 0.32 1.53 -4.77
C VAL A 7 1.80 1.29 -5.03
N VAL A 8 2.43 0.51 -4.17
CA VAL A 8 3.87 0.24 -4.21
C VAL A 8 4.11 -1.25 -4.39
N ASP A 9 4.70 -1.64 -5.52
CA ASP A 9 4.98 -3.04 -5.84
C ASP A 9 6.04 -3.05 -6.96
N ASP A 10 6.99 -3.97 -6.92
CA ASP A 10 8.00 -4.06 -7.96
C ASP A 10 7.51 -4.81 -9.20
N ASP A 11 6.35 -5.45 -9.12
CA ASP A 11 5.72 -6.13 -10.26
C ASP A 11 4.81 -5.14 -10.99
N GLU A 12 5.25 -4.70 -12.17
CA GLU A 12 4.50 -3.73 -12.96
C GLU A 12 3.09 -4.20 -13.31
N LEU A 13 2.89 -5.51 -13.52
CA LEU A 13 1.57 -6.05 -13.83
C LEU A 13 0.61 -5.87 -12.66
N VAL A 14 1.10 -6.00 -11.43
CA VAL A 14 0.29 -5.77 -10.22
C VAL A 14 -0.10 -4.29 -10.14
N LEU A 15 0.84 -3.38 -10.40
CA LEU A 15 0.57 -1.95 -10.39
C LEU A 15 -0.51 -1.59 -11.40
N ILE A 16 -0.39 -2.09 -12.63
CA ILE A 16 -1.37 -1.84 -13.67
C ILE A 16 -2.73 -2.40 -13.30
N ALA A 17 -2.77 -3.64 -12.81
CA ALA A 17 -4.02 -4.31 -12.45
C ALA A 17 -4.78 -3.53 -11.37
N ILE A 18 -4.09 -3.09 -10.32
CA ILE A 18 -4.72 -2.35 -9.23
C ILE A 18 -5.17 -0.98 -9.71
N GLN A 19 -4.35 -0.31 -10.51
CA GLN A 19 -4.72 1.00 -11.08
C GLN A 19 -5.97 0.89 -11.94
N GLU A 20 -6.04 -0.11 -12.82
CA GLU A 20 -7.21 -0.33 -13.67
C GLU A 20 -8.46 -0.71 -12.87
N LEU A 21 -8.27 -1.37 -11.75
CA LEU A 21 -9.37 -1.76 -10.87
C LEU A 21 -9.96 -0.57 -10.13
N LEU A 22 -9.12 0.30 -9.60
CA LEU A 22 -9.55 1.37 -8.68
C LEU A 22 -9.84 2.70 -9.37
N SER A 23 -9.11 3.04 -10.43
CA SER A 23 -9.32 4.32 -11.12
C SER A 23 -10.74 4.54 -11.62
N PRO A 24 -11.41 3.52 -12.24
CA PRO A 24 -12.78 3.71 -12.71
C PRO A 24 -13.78 3.98 -11.59
N LEU A 25 -13.42 3.68 -10.34
CA LEU A 25 -14.29 3.91 -9.18
C LEU A 25 -14.15 5.34 -8.63
N GLY A 26 -13.33 6.17 -9.27
CA GLY A 26 -13.16 7.56 -8.87
C GLY A 26 -11.95 7.84 -7.99
N PHE A 27 -11.12 6.83 -7.70
CA PHE A 27 -9.90 7.02 -6.92
C PHE A 27 -8.79 7.58 -7.81
N SER A 28 -7.95 8.44 -7.24
CA SER A 28 -6.76 8.93 -7.91
C SER A 28 -5.60 8.01 -7.51
N VAL A 29 -5.18 7.14 -8.42
CA VAL A 29 -4.16 6.12 -8.14
C VAL A 29 -2.80 6.53 -8.67
N THR A 30 -1.81 6.52 -7.78
CA THR A 30 -0.41 6.75 -8.13
C THR A 30 0.34 5.45 -7.86
N THR A 31 1.23 5.05 -8.77
CA THR A 31 2.00 3.82 -8.62
C THR A 31 3.47 4.11 -8.40
N SER A 32 4.15 3.21 -7.70
CA SER A 32 5.59 3.32 -7.46
C SER A 32 6.22 1.92 -7.48
N PRO A 33 7.33 1.72 -8.21
CA PRO A 33 7.90 0.38 -8.36
C PRO A 33 8.85 -0.05 -7.25
N ASN A 34 9.17 0.83 -6.31
CA ASN A 34 10.11 0.50 -5.23
C ASN A 34 9.93 1.43 -4.04
N GLY A 35 10.58 1.07 -2.93
CA GLY A 35 10.50 1.83 -1.69
C GLY A 35 11.02 3.27 -1.77
N PRO A 36 12.23 3.49 -2.29
CA PRO A 36 12.77 4.86 -2.37
C PRO A 36 11.89 5.81 -3.16
N GLU A 37 11.37 5.39 -4.32
CA GLU A 37 10.47 6.24 -5.10
C GLU A 37 9.14 6.48 -4.38
N ALA A 38 8.65 5.47 -3.66
CA ALA A 38 7.42 5.63 -2.87
C ALA A 38 7.61 6.69 -1.80
N LEU A 39 8.74 6.65 -1.09
CA LEU A 39 9.02 7.63 -0.03
C LEU A 39 9.18 9.05 -0.60
N GLU A 40 9.73 9.17 -1.79
CA GLU A 40 9.83 10.45 -2.49
C GLU A 40 8.44 11.04 -2.74
N LYS A 41 7.53 10.23 -3.26
CA LYS A 41 6.16 10.66 -3.53
C LYS A 41 5.41 11.02 -2.25
N ILE A 42 5.63 10.25 -1.19
CA ILE A 42 5.03 10.51 0.12
C ILE A 42 5.49 11.85 0.70
N SER A 43 6.74 12.24 0.47
CA SER A 43 7.23 13.52 0.96
C SER A 43 6.65 14.70 0.17
N GLY A 44 6.21 14.47 -1.06
CA GLY A 44 5.71 15.52 -1.95
C GLY A 44 4.20 15.71 -1.97
N GLU A 45 3.42 14.73 -1.51
CA GLU A 45 1.97 14.84 -1.49
C GLU A 45 1.36 13.94 -0.43
N GLN A 46 0.10 14.17 -0.10
CA GLN A 46 -0.61 13.42 0.93
C GLN A 46 -1.57 12.39 0.30
N PHE A 47 -1.33 11.11 0.57
CA PHE A 47 -2.21 10.03 0.13
C PHE A 47 -3.18 9.66 1.24
N ASP A 48 -4.35 9.15 0.87
CA ASP A 48 -5.39 8.72 1.81
C ASP A 48 -5.28 7.23 2.16
N LEU A 49 -4.59 6.47 1.32
CA LEU A 49 -4.36 5.04 1.52
C LEU A 49 -3.08 4.64 0.82
N ILE A 50 -2.34 3.73 1.41
CA ILE A 50 -1.14 3.16 0.81
C ILE A 50 -1.30 1.65 0.74
N ILE A 51 -1.15 1.09 -0.47
CA ILE A 51 -1.15 -0.36 -0.70
C ILE A 51 0.30 -0.72 -1.01
N LEU A 52 0.88 -1.62 -0.23
CA LEU A 52 2.32 -1.81 -0.17
C LEU A 52 2.69 -3.28 -0.17
N ASP A 53 3.54 -3.71 -1.11
CA ASP A 53 4.11 -5.05 -1.10
C ASP A 53 5.29 -5.10 -0.13
N VAL A 54 5.53 -6.26 0.44
CA VAL A 54 6.66 -6.49 1.34
C VAL A 54 7.92 -6.88 0.56
N ILE A 55 7.76 -7.72 -0.45
CA ILE A 55 8.91 -8.28 -1.19
C ILE A 55 9.32 -7.33 -2.32
N MET A 56 10.33 -6.51 -2.07
CA MET A 56 10.86 -5.57 -3.06
C MET A 56 12.37 -5.49 -2.92
N PRO A 57 13.11 -5.21 -4.03
CA PRO A 57 14.56 -5.05 -3.94
C PRO A 57 14.93 -3.77 -3.18
N GLU A 58 16.13 -3.73 -2.64
CA GLU A 58 16.72 -2.61 -1.91
C GLU A 58 16.08 -2.32 -0.56
N MET A 59 14.77 -2.05 -0.55
CA MET A 59 14.04 -1.70 0.67
C MET A 59 12.73 -2.46 0.68
N ASN A 60 12.54 -3.36 1.64
CA ASN A 60 11.31 -4.14 1.72
C ASN A 60 10.16 -3.30 2.29
N GLY A 61 8.93 -3.82 2.18
CA GLY A 61 7.74 -3.09 2.60
C GLY A 61 7.67 -2.80 4.10
N PHE A 62 8.28 -3.63 4.93
CA PHE A 62 8.32 -3.36 6.38
C PHE A 62 9.11 -2.09 6.66
N GLU A 63 10.26 -1.94 6.00
CA GLU A 63 11.09 -0.75 6.12
C GLU A 63 10.38 0.50 5.61
N VAL A 64 9.70 0.39 4.48
CA VAL A 64 8.94 1.49 3.91
C VAL A 64 7.83 1.93 4.87
N CYS A 65 7.07 0.98 5.39
CA CYS A 65 5.99 1.26 6.35
C CYS A 65 6.52 1.96 7.59
N GLN A 66 7.62 1.47 8.15
CA GLN A 66 8.24 2.06 9.33
C GLN A 66 8.63 3.52 9.08
N LYS A 67 9.22 3.80 7.93
CA LYS A 67 9.61 5.17 7.58
C LYS A 67 8.39 6.08 7.36
N ILE A 68 7.35 5.56 6.73
CA ILE A 68 6.10 6.32 6.54
C ILE A 68 5.50 6.71 7.89
N ARG A 69 5.49 5.79 8.84
CA ARG A 69 4.91 6.05 10.17
C ARG A 69 5.68 7.10 10.99
N GLN A 70 6.92 7.37 10.62
CA GLN A 70 7.70 8.42 11.27
C GLN A 70 7.34 9.83 10.78
N ILE A 71 6.58 9.91 9.69
CA ILE A 71 6.12 11.20 9.15
C ILE A 71 4.79 11.53 9.81
N ASN A 72 4.74 12.67 10.53
CA ASN A 72 3.57 13.05 11.32
C ASN A 72 2.27 13.05 10.54
N SER A 73 2.26 13.56 9.32
CA SER A 73 1.05 13.62 8.50
C SER A 73 0.55 12.25 8.06
N TYR A 74 1.37 11.21 8.24
CA TYR A 74 1.01 9.83 7.89
C TYR A 74 0.82 8.92 9.10
N ALA A 75 0.80 9.48 10.31
CA ALA A 75 0.68 8.67 11.54
C ALA A 75 -0.59 7.81 11.56
N GLU A 76 -1.68 8.30 10.98
CA GLU A 76 -2.97 7.62 10.98
C GLU A 76 -3.42 7.13 9.60
N THR A 77 -2.64 7.39 8.55
CA THR A 77 -3.02 6.98 7.19
C THR A 77 -3.07 5.46 7.09
N PRO A 78 -4.17 4.87 6.56
CA PRO A 78 -4.24 3.42 6.41
C PRO A 78 -3.13 2.89 5.51
N ILE A 79 -2.47 1.84 5.95
CA ILE A 79 -1.48 1.12 5.17
C ILE A 79 -1.93 -0.33 5.08
N MET A 80 -2.11 -0.81 3.86
CA MET A 80 -2.57 -2.15 3.56
C MET A 80 -1.43 -2.88 2.88
N MET A 81 -0.89 -3.91 3.52
CA MET A 81 0.13 -4.75 2.89
C MET A 81 -0.55 -5.83 2.06
N LEU A 82 -0.14 -5.96 0.81
CA LEU A 82 -0.66 -6.96 -0.12
C LEU A 82 0.54 -7.70 -0.70
N THR A 83 0.76 -8.94 -0.26
CA THR A 83 2.03 -9.62 -0.53
C THR A 83 1.89 -11.13 -0.59
N ALA A 84 2.81 -11.79 -1.30
CA ALA A 84 2.91 -13.24 -1.32
C ALA A 84 3.57 -13.78 -0.03
N LYS A 85 4.17 -12.91 0.78
CA LYS A 85 4.84 -13.28 2.03
C LYS A 85 3.79 -13.34 3.16
N SER A 86 3.22 -14.53 3.38
CA SER A 86 2.02 -14.67 4.21
C SER A 86 2.19 -15.50 5.50
N GLY A 87 3.41 -15.69 5.98
CA GLY A 87 3.65 -16.41 7.24
C GLY A 87 3.17 -15.62 8.47
N GLU A 88 2.95 -16.33 9.58
CA GLU A 88 2.49 -15.67 10.81
C GLU A 88 3.50 -14.66 11.34
N GLU A 89 4.79 -14.96 11.23
CA GLU A 89 5.83 -14.01 11.65
C GLU A 89 5.81 -12.75 10.80
N ASP A 90 5.51 -12.89 9.50
CA ASP A 90 5.44 -11.76 8.59
C ASP A 90 4.25 -10.87 8.93
N LYS A 91 3.10 -11.46 9.22
CA LYS A 91 1.90 -10.72 9.63
C LYS A 91 2.16 -9.97 10.93
N GLN A 92 2.81 -10.62 11.88
CA GLN A 92 3.15 -10.01 13.16
C GLN A 92 4.09 -8.82 12.95
N ARG A 93 5.07 -8.96 12.07
CA ARG A 93 5.98 -7.87 11.75
C ARG A 93 5.24 -6.70 11.09
N GLY A 94 4.27 -7.00 10.22
CA GLY A 94 3.43 -5.97 9.61
C GLY A 94 2.71 -5.14 10.66
N VAL A 95 2.13 -5.80 11.65
CA VAL A 95 1.46 -5.11 12.76
C VAL A 95 2.47 -4.25 13.52
N GLU A 96 3.64 -4.79 13.82
CA GLU A 96 4.67 -4.08 14.58
C GLU A 96 5.16 -2.81 13.92
N VAL A 97 5.24 -2.79 12.57
CA VAL A 97 5.68 -1.60 11.85
C VAL A 97 4.54 -0.63 11.53
N GLY A 98 3.31 -0.99 11.90
CA GLY A 98 2.18 -0.08 11.81
C GLY A 98 1.24 -0.29 10.63
N ALA A 99 1.27 -1.44 9.96
CA ALA A 99 0.30 -1.74 8.91
C ALA A 99 -1.06 -2.02 9.52
N ASN A 100 -2.12 -1.55 8.87
CA ASN A 100 -3.49 -1.75 9.32
C ASN A 100 -4.07 -3.08 8.84
N LEU A 101 -3.66 -3.53 7.65
CA LEU A 101 -4.09 -4.80 7.08
C LEU A 101 -2.89 -5.51 6.46
N TYR A 102 -2.92 -6.85 6.52
CA TYR A 102 -1.89 -7.69 5.92
C TYR A 102 -2.59 -8.78 5.11
N LEU A 103 -2.57 -8.66 3.79
CA LEU A 103 -3.37 -9.49 2.89
C LEU A 103 -2.50 -10.34 1.97
N PRO A 104 -2.85 -11.61 1.76
CA PRO A 104 -2.08 -12.47 0.85
C PRO A 104 -2.43 -12.21 -0.60
N LYS A 105 -1.46 -12.35 -1.50
CA LYS A 105 -1.66 -12.39 -2.94
C LYS A 105 -1.92 -13.84 -3.35
N PRO A 106 -2.78 -14.06 -4.36
CA PRO A 106 -3.64 -13.09 -5.01
C PRO A 106 -4.85 -12.75 -4.16
N ILE A 107 -5.39 -11.55 -4.36
CA ILE A 107 -6.63 -11.14 -3.70
C ILE A 107 -7.73 -10.97 -4.75
N ALA A 108 -8.94 -11.41 -4.43
CA ALA A 108 -10.07 -11.24 -5.33
C ALA A 108 -10.35 -9.75 -5.53
N PRO A 109 -10.58 -9.29 -6.78
CA PRO A 109 -10.82 -7.87 -7.04
C PRO A 109 -11.94 -7.27 -6.19
N LYS A 110 -13.05 -7.97 -6.04
CA LYS A 110 -14.19 -7.49 -5.23
C LYS A 110 -13.82 -7.29 -3.78
N ARG A 111 -12.98 -8.19 -3.25
CA ARG A 111 -12.54 -8.09 -1.87
C ARG A 111 -11.61 -6.89 -1.68
N LEU A 112 -10.69 -6.67 -2.62
CA LEU A 112 -9.80 -5.52 -2.56
C LEU A 112 -10.59 -4.21 -2.60
N ILE A 113 -11.56 -4.11 -3.49
CA ILE A 113 -12.42 -2.93 -3.59
C ILE A 113 -13.13 -2.67 -2.25
N ALA A 114 -13.71 -3.71 -1.66
CA ALA A 114 -14.43 -3.58 -0.39
C ALA A 114 -13.52 -3.10 0.73
N LEU A 115 -12.30 -3.65 0.80
CA LEU A 115 -11.33 -3.25 1.83
C LEU A 115 -10.82 -1.83 1.63
N VAL A 116 -10.61 -1.43 0.38
CA VAL A 116 -10.20 -0.06 0.04
C VAL A 116 -11.29 0.93 0.45
N GLU A 117 -12.53 0.66 0.08
CA GLU A 117 -13.66 1.53 0.43
C GLU A 117 -13.83 1.66 1.94
N GLU A 118 -13.66 0.56 2.66
CA GLU A 118 -13.73 0.56 4.12
C GLU A 118 -12.61 1.40 4.75
N ALA A 119 -11.39 1.27 4.21
CA ALA A 119 -10.22 1.97 4.75
C ALA A 119 -10.30 3.48 4.57
N ILE A 120 -10.92 3.93 3.49
CA ILE A 120 -10.95 5.35 3.11
C ILE A 120 -12.21 6.07 3.64
N LYS A 121 -13.10 5.35 4.16
CA LYS A 121 -14.41 5.81 4.60
C LYS A 121 -14.40 7.10 5.42
#